data_4fc92260b496a884a0bb48ff69c4e217
#
_entry.id   4fc92260b496a884a0bb48ff69c4e217
#
_cell.length_a   1.000
_cell.length_b   1.000
_cell.length_c   1.000
_cell.angle_alpha   90.00
_cell.angle_beta   90.00
_cell.angle_gamma   90.00
#
_symmetry.space_group_name_H-M   'P 1'
#
loop_
_entity.id
_entity.type
_entity.pdbx_description
1 polymer ?
#
loop_
_entity_poly.entity_id
_entity_poly.type
_entity_poly.pdbx_seq_one_letter_code
_entity_poly.pdbx_strand_id
1 'polypeptide(L)'
;TMVSELYENDSLVDSQKNTFGFRTIAINKDKGFFLNGRHVPLYGTCNHQDHAGVGVAVPDSVNEYRIKLLKEMGSNAYRCAHGNPNPEILDYCDKYGILVMDENRNFNSSADGIKQVQDMVMRDRNHPSVVMYSLFNEEPLQGTPTGRKLAERLQCEIKKLDATRFLLGAMNTGVTTDGGACDILDMTGFNYITHTYDDFREKYPNMPMLGSENDSAFQTRGVYKTDHSKNIIDCYDSEAAPWGNTYRDGFKQVDIRPHIMGLFIWTGFDYRGEPTPFEWPSIGTQFGIMDTCGFKKDAFYLNKAFFTDEPMI
;
A
#
# COMPACT_ATOMS: atom_id res chain seq x y z
N THR A 1 1.22 -26.35 -0.59
CA THR A 1 0.08 -26.69 -1.48
C THR A 1 -0.80 -27.71 -0.79
N MET A 2 -2.10 -27.47 -0.77
CA MET A 2 -3.14 -28.42 -0.41
C MET A 2 -3.73 -28.99 -1.69
N VAL A 3 -3.89 -30.30 -1.76
CA VAL A 3 -4.57 -30.98 -2.86
C VAL A 3 -5.85 -31.58 -2.31
N SER A 4 -6.97 -31.22 -2.92
CA SER A 4 -8.30 -31.79 -2.63
C SER A 4 -8.69 -32.65 -3.81
N GLU A 5 -9.04 -33.93 -3.57
CA GLU A 5 -9.41 -34.88 -4.60
C GLU A 5 -10.80 -35.46 -4.31
N LEU A 6 -11.61 -35.53 -5.33
CA LEU A 6 -12.95 -36.11 -5.28
C LEU A 6 -12.94 -37.45 -6.01
N TYR A 7 -13.38 -38.50 -5.34
CA TYR A 7 -13.46 -39.84 -5.87
C TYR A 7 -14.90 -40.32 -5.96
N GLU A 8 -15.21 -41.07 -7.04
CA GLU A 8 -16.46 -41.84 -7.18
C GLU A 8 -16.08 -43.30 -7.49
N ASN A 9 -16.48 -44.22 -6.64
CA ASN A 9 -16.15 -45.67 -6.75
C ASN A 9 -14.65 -45.91 -7.00
N ASP A 10 -13.79 -45.30 -6.19
CA ASP A 10 -12.32 -45.35 -6.27
C ASP A 10 -11.69 -44.73 -7.55
N SER A 11 -12.50 -44.11 -8.40
CA SER A 11 -12.03 -43.37 -9.56
C SER A 11 -11.94 -41.88 -9.24
N LEU A 12 -10.77 -41.24 -9.49
CA LEU A 12 -10.59 -39.78 -9.33
C LEU A 12 -11.45 -39.07 -10.39
N VAL A 13 -12.41 -38.25 -9.94
CA VAL A 13 -13.33 -37.49 -10.80
C VAL A 13 -12.99 -36.00 -10.86
N ASP A 14 -12.38 -35.44 -9.82
CA ASP A 14 -11.92 -34.05 -9.79
C ASP A 14 -10.75 -33.87 -8.82
N SER A 15 -9.91 -32.85 -9.07
CA SER A 15 -8.78 -32.49 -8.22
C SER A 15 -8.53 -30.98 -8.26
N GLN A 16 -8.39 -30.38 -7.08
CA GLN A 16 -8.07 -28.96 -6.94
C GLN A 16 -6.80 -28.80 -6.11
N LYS A 17 -5.93 -27.89 -6.57
CA LYS A 17 -4.71 -27.48 -5.86
C LYS A 17 -4.83 -26.07 -5.37
N ASN A 18 -4.59 -25.84 -4.08
CA ASN A 18 -4.58 -24.51 -3.47
C ASN A 18 -3.22 -24.23 -2.83
N THR A 19 -2.66 -23.08 -3.13
CA THR A 19 -1.45 -22.61 -2.46
C THR A 19 -1.86 -21.85 -1.19
N PHE A 20 -1.12 -22.06 -0.11
CA PHE A 20 -1.28 -21.32 1.14
C PHE A 20 0.04 -21.29 1.90
N GLY A 21 0.12 -20.47 2.94
CA GLY A 21 1.30 -20.38 3.78
C GLY A 21 0.96 -20.17 5.25
N PHE A 22 1.86 -20.59 6.12
CA PHE A 22 1.80 -20.32 7.55
C PHE A 22 2.78 -19.21 7.89
N ARG A 23 2.34 -18.24 8.68
CA ARG A 23 3.15 -17.17 9.23
C ARG A 23 2.55 -16.67 10.52
N THR A 24 3.36 -15.97 11.30
CA THR A 24 2.89 -15.15 12.41
C THR A 24 3.19 -13.69 12.12
N ILE A 25 2.24 -12.83 12.41
CA ILE A 25 2.39 -11.38 12.35
C ILE A 25 2.14 -10.80 13.74
N ALA A 26 2.98 -9.84 14.12
CA ALA A 26 2.81 -9.10 15.37
C ALA A 26 3.23 -7.65 15.18
N ILE A 27 2.62 -6.76 15.95
CA ILE A 27 3.01 -5.35 15.99
C ILE A 27 3.44 -5.01 17.41
N ASN A 28 4.60 -4.38 17.51
CA ASN A 28 5.09 -3.78 18.75
C ASN A 28 4.99 -2.26 18.60
N LYS A 29 4.31 -1.62 19.54
CA LYS A 29 4.07 -0.17 19.52
C LYS A 29 5.35 0.69 19.50
N ASP A 30 6.49 0.15 19.97
CA ASP A 30 7.76 0.87 20.06
C ASP A 30 8.79 0.44 19.01
N LYS A 31 8.59 -0.74 18.40
CA LYS A 31 9.54 -1.36 17.45
C LYS A 31 8.95 -1.66 16.09
N GLY A 32 7.66 -1.42 15.87
CA GLY A 32 7.01 -1.64 14.57
C GLY A 32 6.57 -3.08 14.30
N PHE A 33 6.69 -3.52 13.07
CA PHE A 33 6.13 -4.77 12.54
C PHE A 33 7.09 -5.97 12.68
N PHE A 34 6.54 -7.13 13.01
CA PHE A 34 7.28 -8.39 13.14
C PHE A 34 6.65 -9.49 12.30
N LEU A 35 7.45 -10.17 11.50
CA LEU A 35 7.07 -11.35 10.72
C LEU A 35 7.85 -12.56 11.25
N ASN A 36 7.15 -13.62 11.67
CA ASN A 36 7.76 -14.84 12.21
C ASN A 36 8.77 -14.57 13.33
N GLY A 37 8.45 -13.61 14.20
CA GLY A 37 9.27 -13.20 15.33
C GLY A 37 10.49 -12.30 14.99
N ARG A 38 10.68 -11.96 13.70
CA ARG A 38 11.74 -11.04 13.26
C ARG A 38 11.17 -9.66 13.01
N HIS A 39 11.87 -8.61 13.43
CA HIS A 39 11.55 -7.24 13.08
C HIS A 39 11.73 -7.03 11.57
N VAL A 40 10.72 -6.48 10.91
CA VAL A 40 10.71 -6.22 9.46
C VAL A 40 10.12 -4.84 9.22
N PRO A 41 10.93 -3.80 8.99
CA PRO A 41 10.41 -2.53 8.52
C PRO A 41 9.69 -2.71 7.18
N LEU A 42 8.52 -2.09 7.03
CA LEU A 42 7.74 -2.17 5.81
C LEU A 42 8.19 -1.07 4.82
N TYR A 43 8.86 -1.45 3.76
CA TYR A 43 9.27 -0.55 2.68
C TYR A 43 8.52 -0.92 1.41
N GLY A 44 7.50 -0.13 1.09
CA GLY A 44 6.56 -0.44 0.03
C GLY A 44 6.24 0.72 -0.88
N THR A 45 5.38 0.42 -1.84
CA THR A 45 4.81 1.41 -2.76
C THR A 45 3.31 1.22 -2.86
N CYS A 46 2.59 2.33 -3.07
CA CYS A 46 1.20 2.33 -3.53
C CYS A 46 1.19 2.09 -5.04
N ASN A 47 0.22 1.32 -5.55
CA ASN A 47 0.24 0.96 -6.96
C ASN A 47 -1.18 0.93 -7.54
N HIS A 48 -1.40 1.72 -8.61
CA HIS A 48 -2.56 1.58 -9.47
C HIS A 48 -2.41 0.40 -10.43
N GLN A 49 -3.55 -0.13 -10.89
CA GLN A 49 -3.60 -1.31 -11.77
C GLN A 49 -3.72 -0.91 -13.24
N ASP A 50 -2.92 0.04 -13.68
CA ASP A 50 -2.80 0.37 -15.09
C ASP A 50 -1.35 0.20 -15.58
N HIS A 51 -1.21 -0.03 -16.88
CA HIS A 51 0.09 -0.14 -17.55
C HIS A 51 0.00 0.44 -18.96
N ALA A 52 1.10 1.01 -19.43
CA ALA A 52 1.13 1.58 -20.78
C ALA A 52 0.76 0.55 -21.85
N GLY A 53 -0.03 0.97 -22.81
CA GLY A 53 -0.45 0.15 -23.94
C GLY A 53 -1.64 -0.77 -23.68
N VAL A 54 -1.93 -1.13 -22.42
CA VAL A 54 -3.01 -2.08 -22.07
C VAL A 54 -4.06 -1.49 -21.12
N GLY A 55 -3.80 -0.31 -20.55
CA GLY A 55 -4.70 0.30 -19.56
C GLY A 55 -4.83 -0.58 -18.33
N VAL A 56 -6.06 -0.79 -17.85
CA VAL A 56 -6.35 -1.63 -16.66
C VAL A 56 -6.48 -3.12 -16.98
N ALA A 57 -6.51 -3.50 -18.27
CA ALA A 57 -6.54 -4.90 -18.70
C ALA A 57 -5.11 -5.49 -18.71
N VAL A 58 -4.44 -5.44 -17.56
CA VAL A 58 -3.04 -5.82 -17.41
C VAL A 58 -2.89 -7.34 -17.44
N PRO A 59 -2.16 -7.92 -18.41
CA PRO A 59 -1.88 -9.35 -18.44
C PRO A 59 -1.05 -9.82 -17.22
N ASP A 60 -1.23 -11.08 -16.82
CA ASP A 60 -0.55 -11.68 -15.66
C ASP A 60 0.96 -11.56 -15.74
N SER A 61 1.55 -11.77 -16.91
CA SER A 61 3.00 -11.62 -17.12
C SER A 61 3.51 -10.21 -16.85
N VAL A 62 2.68 -9.19 -17.09
CA VAL A 62 3.00 -7.78 -16.80
C VAL A 62 2.83 -7.51 -15.30
N ASN A 63 1.81 -8.08 -14.65
CA ASN A 63 1.66 -8.02 -13.20
C ASN A 63 2.88 -8.67 -12.52
N GLU A 64 3.31 -9.85 -12.97
CA GLU A 64 4.52 -10.50 -12.46
C GLU A 64 5.78 -9.64 -12.67
N TYR A 65 5.93 -9.04 -13.85
CA TYR A 65 7.03 -8.13 -14.15
C TYR A 65 7.07 -6.93 -13.19
N ARG A 66 5.94 -6.30 -12.93
CA ARG A 66 5.82 -5.18 -11.99
C ARG A 66 6.23 -5.58 -10.57
N ILE A 67 5.76 -6.72 -10.07
CA ILE A 67 6.14 -7.24 -8.75
C ILE A 67 7.65 -7.54 -8.67
N LYS A 68 8.24 -8.11 -9.72
CA LYS A 68 9.69 -8.34 -9.79
C LYS A 68 10.52 -7.06 -9.74
N LEU A 69 10.06 -5.99 -10.42
CA LEU A 69 10.72 -4.68 -10.36
C LEU A 69 10.70 -4.09 -8.95
N LEU A 70 9.56 -4.15 -8.26
CA LEU A 70 9.47 -3.69 -6.88
C LEU A 70 10.41 -4.51 -5.97
N LYS A 71 10.45 -5.82 -6.16
CA LYS A 71 11.36 -6.69 -5.41
C LYS A 71 12.84 -6.37 -5.70
N GLU A 72 13.20 -6.09 -6.94
CA GLU A 72 14.56 -5.69 -7.34
C GLU A 72 14.98 -4.36 -6.68
N MET A 73 14.02 -3.45 -6.48
CA MET A 73 14.25 -2.19 -5.77
C MET A 73 14.50 -2.41 -4.25
N GLY A 74 14.22 -3.59 -3.73
CA GLY A 74 14.29 -3.88 -2.29
C GLY A 74 12.97 -3.69 -1.56
N SER A 75 11.88 -3.36 -2.28
CA SER A 75 10.55 -3.29 -1.67
C SER A 75 10.14 -4.66 -1.10
N ASN A 76 9.63 -4.65 0.12
CA ASN A 76 9.09 -5.83 0.80
C ASN A 76 7.59 -5.70 1.08
N ALA A 77 6.97 -4.60 0.66
CA ALA A 77 5.56 -4.34 0.87
C ALA A 77 4.90 -3.73 -0.37
N TYR A 78 3.59 -3.98 -0.54
CA TYR A 78 2.74 -3.52 -1.64
C TYR A 78 1.41 -3.02 -1.07
N ARG A 79 1.01 -1.81 -1.41
CA ARG A 79 -0.33 -1.30 -1.12
C ARG A 79 -1.18 -1.28 -2.37
N CYS A 80 -2.36 -1.86 -2.27
CA CYS A 80 -3.36 -1.85 -3.33
C CYS A 80 -4.08 -0.50 -3.35
N ALA A 81 -3.71 0.40 -4.24
CA ALA A 81 -4.28 1.75 -4.30
C ALA A 81 -5.11 1.92 -5.60
N HIS A 82 -6.41 2.28 -5.52
CA HIS A 82 -7.20 2.20 -4.29
C HIS A 82 -8.32 1.19 -4.52
N GLY A 83 -8.21 0.04 -3.89
CA GLY A 83 -9.19 -1.04 -4.02
C GLY A 83 -8.54 -2.41 -4.22
N ASN A 84 -9.37 -3.42 -4.35
CA ASN A 84 -8.91 -4.79 -4.46
C ASN A 84 -8.04 -5.01 -5.70
N PRO A 85 -6.86 -5.65 -5.57
CA PRO A 85 -6.00 -5.94 -6.71
C PRO A 85 -6.56 -7.08 -7.56
N ASN A 86 -6.01 -7.27 -8.76
CA ASN A 86 -6.17 -8.53 -9.48
C ASN A 86 -5.67 -9.69 -8.61
N PRO A 87 -6.36 -10.83 -8.55
CA PRO A 87 -5.96 -11.97 -7.71
C PRO A 87 -4.53 -12.43 -7.96
N GLU A 88 -4.08 -12.42 -9.21
CA GLU A 88 -2.74 -12.84 -9.63
C GLU A 88 -1.63 -11.97 -9.02
N ILE A 89 -1.90 -10.71 -8.68
CA ILE A 89 -0.95 -9.85 -7.95
C ILE A 89 -0.65 -10.45 -6.58
N LEU A 90 -1.66 -10.97 -5.89
CA LEU A 90 -1.47 -11.60 -4.58
C LEU A 90 -0.68 -12.91 -4.69
N ASP A 91 -0.94 -13.71 -5.74
CA ASP A 91 -0.14 -14.90 -6.04
C ASP A 91 1.34 -14.55 -6.26
N TYR A 92 1.62 -13.47 -6.98
CA TYR A 92 3.01 -13.02 -7.19
C TYR A 92 3.62 -12.43 -5.91
N CYS A 93 2.84 -11.72 -5.09
CA CYS A 93 3.29 -11.25 -3.78
C CYS A 93 3.65 -12.44 -2.86
N ASP A 94 2.83 -13.48 -2.84
CA ASP A 94 3.11 -14.73 -2.12
C ASP A 94 4.41 -15.38 -2.63
N LYS A 95 4.58 -15.46 -3.96
CA LYS A 95 5.71 -16.10 -4.63
C LYS A 95 7.04 -15.38 -4.38
N TYR A 96 7.02 -14.04 -4.43
CA TYR A 96 8.22 -13.20 -4.32
C TYR A 96 8.47 -12.66 -2.91
N GLY A 97 7.59 -12.96 -1.96
CA GLY A 97 7.72 -12.53 -0.57
C GLY A 97 7.57 -11.02 -0.40
N ILE A 98 6.49 -10.46 -0.95
CA ILE A 98 6.08 -9.06 -0.75
C ILE A 98 4.82 -9.06 0.11
N LEU A 99 4.84 -8.35 1.24
CA LEU A 99 3.72 -8.22 2.15
C LEU A 99 2.68 -7.25 1.58
N VAL A 100 1.40 -7.54 1.78
CA VAL A 100 0.33 -6.78 1.16
C VAL A 100 -0.54 -6.07 2.20
N MET A 101 -0.75 -4.79 1.98
CA MET A 101 -1.84 -4.00 2.52
C MET A 101 -2.96 -4.00 1.48
N ASP A 102 -3.93 -4.87 1.67
CA ASP A 102 -5.11 -4.95 0.82
C ASP A 102 -6.12 -3.87 1.21
N GLU A 103 -6.82 -3.28 0.24
CA GLU A 103 -7.59 -2.07 0.50
C GLU A 103 -9.01 -2.14 -0.05
N ASN A 104 -9.96 -1.71 0.78
CA ASN A 104 -11.32 -1.38 0.38
C ASN A 104 -11.42 0.12 0.08
N ARG A 105 -11.89 0.46 -1.14
CA ARG A 105 -12.03 1.87 -1.53
C ARG A 105 -13.25 2.54 -0.91
N ASN A 106 -14.35 1.81 -0.77
CA ASN A 106 -15.65 2.38 -0.45
C ASN A 106 -15.89 2.47 1.06
N PHE A 107 -15.89 3.69 1.60
CA PHE A 107 -16.16 3.94 3.02
C PHE A 107 -17.65 4.15 3.28
N ASN A 108 -18.43 3.09 3.14
CA ASN A 108 -19.86 3.11 3.43
C ASN A 108 -20.34 1.77 4.01
N SER A 109 -21.46 1.80 4.74
CA SER A 109 -22.07 0.64 5.39
C SER A 109 -23.40 0.20 4.74
N SER A 110 -23.63 0.57 3.49
CA SER A 110 -24.74 0.01 2.70
C SER A 110 -24.57 -1.51 2.52
N ALA A 111 -25.62 -2.19 2.13
CA ALA A 111 -25.54 -3.63 1.87
C ALA A 111 -24.45 -3.96 0.84
N ASP A 112 -24.32 -3.15 -0.21
CA ASP A 112 -23.29 -3.32 -1.23
C ASP A 112 -21.88 -3.02 -0.70
N GLY A 113 -21.70 -1.96 0.10
CA GLY A 113 -20.41 -1.64 0.70
C GLY A 113 -19.93 -2.74 1.66
N ILE A 114 -20.83 -3.28 2.48
CA ILE A 114 -20.52 -4.43 3.35
C ILE A 114 -20.17 -5.66 2.52
N LYS A 115 -20.95 -5.93 1.46
CA LYS A 115 -20.66 -7.06 0.57
C LYS A 115 -19.30 -6.96 -0.08
N GLN A 116 -18.90 -5.78 -0.57
CA GLN A 116 -17.57 -5.56 -1.17
C GLN A 116 -16.43 -5.89 -0.19
N VAL A 117 -16.54 -5.43 1.06
CA VAL A 117 -15.57 -5.75 2.10
C VAL A 117 -15.53 -7.24 2.42
N GLN A 118 -16.69 -7.89 2.48
CA GLN A 118 -16.77 -9.34 2.72
C GLN A 118 -16.19 -10.13 1.55
N ASP A 119 -16.48 -9.74 0.30
CA ASP A 119 -15.96 -10.38 -0.90
C ASP A 119 -14.42 -10.25 -0.98
N MET A 120 -13.85 -9.08 -0.64
CA MET A 120 -12.42 -8.87 -0.52
C MET A 120 -11.79 -9.88 0.44
N VAL A 121 -12.27 -9.91 1.69
CA VAL A 121 -11.71 -10.79 2.71
C VAL A 121 -11.87 -12.26 2.35
N MET A 122 -13.03 -12.67 1.84
CA MET A 122 -13.29 -14.05 1.44
C MET A 122 -12.39 -14.51 0.30
N ARG A 123 -12.09 -13.64 -0.65
CA ARG A 123 -11.18 -13.91 -1.75
C ARG A 123 -9.73 -14.02 -1.28
N ASP A 124 -9.28 -13.06 -0.42
CA ASP A 124 -7.86 -12.78 -0.25
C ASP A 124 -7.27 -13.31 1.07
N ARG A 125 -8.11 -13.70 2.05
CA ARG A 125 -7.64 -14.14 3.38
C ARG A 125 -6.72 -15.38 3.39
N ASN A 126 -6.68 -16.16 2.32
CA ASN A 126 -5.80 -17.33 2.23
C ASN A 126 -4.40 -16.99 1.71
N HIS A 127 -4.18 -15.76 1.20
CA HIS A 127 -2.85 -15.31 0.80
C HIS A 127 -1.99 -14.99 2.04
N PRO A 128 -0.85 -15.67 2.23
CA PRO A 128 0.04 -15.39 3.36
C PRO A 128 0.70 -14.01 3.26
N SER A 129 0.83 -13.44 2.06
CA SER A 129 1.33 -12.09 1.83
C SER A 129 0.41 -11.00 2.40
N VAL A 130 -0.90 -11.19 2.38
CA VAL A 130 -1.86 -10.22 2.95
C VAL A 130 -1.72 -10.20 4.47
N VAL A 131 -1.26 -9.08 5.03
CA VAL A 131 -0.98 -8.92 6.46
C VAL A 131 -1.85 -7.87 7.14
N MET A 132 -2.50 -6.99 6.38
CA MET A 132 -3.41 -5.97 6.87
C MET A 132 -4.48 -5.63 5.83
N TYR A 133 -5.61 -5.11 6.32
CA TYR A 133 -6.69 -4.58 5.49
C TYR A 133 -6.89 -3.10 5.79
N SER A 134 -6.87 -2.26 4.76
CA SER A 134 -7.27 -0.86 4.82
C SER A 134 -8.77 -0.74 4.57
N LEU A 135 -9.49 -0.11 5.49
CA LEU A 135 -10.94 0.07 5.40
C LEU A 135 -11.33 1.15 4.41
N PHE A 136 -10.45 2.14 4.21
CA PHE A 136 -10.71 3.31 3.37
C PHE A 136 -9.43 4.09 3.06
N ASN A 137 -9.50 4.96 2.06
CA ASN A 137 -8.48 5.94 1.73
C ASN A 137 -9.06 7.36 1.74
N GLU A 138 -8.50 8.26 2.58
CA GLU A 138 -8.72 9.72 2.57
C GLU A 138 -10.20 10.16 2.55
N GLU A 139 -11.02 9.51 3.34
CA GLU A 139 -12.45 9.78 3.33
C GLU A 139 -12.81 11.04 4.14
N PRO A 140 -13.71 11.91 3.65
CA PRO A 140 -14.07 13.15 4.32
C PRO A 140 -14.62 12.96 5.75
N LEU A 141 -15.20 11.80 6.05
CA LEU A 141 -15.77 11.48 7.35
C LEU A 141 -14.78 10.84 8.33
N GLN A 142 -13.56 10.53 7.92
CA GLN A 142 -12.58 9.72 8.68
C GLN A 142 -12.32 10.24 10.11
N GLY A 143 -12.27 11.57 10.32
CA GLY A 143 -12.07 12.22 11.62
C GLY A 143 -13.36 12.55 12.37
N THR A 144 -14.51 12.00 12.00
CA THR A 144 -15.81 12.35 12.59
C THR A 144 -16.45 11.18 13.32
N PRO A 145 -17.40 11.43 14.26
CA PRO A 145 -18.18 10.37 14.90
C PRO A 145 -18.97 9.49 13.92
N THR A 146 -19.39 10.04 12.79
CA THR A 146 -20.02 9.25 11.72
C THR A 146 -19.02 8.30 11.07
N GLY A 147 -17.84 8.80 10.72
CA GLY A 147 -16.76 7.96 10.17
C GLY A 147 -16.32 6.86 11.13
N ARG A 148 -16.23 7.16 12.44
CA ARG A 148 -16.00 6.13 13.46
C ARG A 148 -17.03 5.01 13.39
N LYS A 149 -18.33 5.31 13.33
CA LYS A 149 -19.40 4.30 13.23
C LYS A 149 -19.33 3.49 11.94
N LEU A 150 -18.95 4.12 10.81
CA LEU A 150 -18.72 3.43 9.56
C LEU A 150 -17.54 2.46 9.68
N ALA A 151 -16.42 2.91 10.23
CA ALA A 151 -15.24 2.08 10.46
C ALA A 151 -15.54 0.91 11.42
N GLU A 152 -16.25 1.15 12.53
CA GLU A 152 -16.71 0.09 13.46
C GLU A 152 -17.54 -0.97 12.75
N ARG A 153 -18.45 -0.56 11.87
CA ARG A 153 -19.30 -1.48 11.12
C ARG A 153 -18.50 -2.33 10.17
N LEU A 154 -17.63 -1.73 9.35
CA LEU A 154 -16.78 -2.45 8.41
C LEU A 154 -15.79 -3.38 9.12
N GLN A 155 -15.14 -2.89 10.19
CA GLN A 155 -14.25 -3.71 11.02
C GLN A 155 -14.95 -4.92 11.61
N CYS A 156 -16.19 -4.76 12.10
CA CYS A 156 -17.00 -5.87 12.63
C CYS A 156 -17.25 -6.94 11.57
N GLU A 157 -17.57 -6.55 10.34
CA GLU A 157 -17.82 -7.49 9.24
C GLU A 157 -16.54 -8.23 8.82
N ILE A 158 -15.41 -7.53 8.75
CA ILE A 158 -14.11 -8.17 8.45
C ILE A 158 -13.73 -9.15 9.55
N LYS A 159 -13.81 -8.76 10.82
CA LYS A 159 -13.38 -9.62 11.95
C LYS A 159 -14.24 -10.86 12.13
N LYS A 160 -15.45 -10.92 11.59
CA LYS A 160 -16.25 -12.16 11.51
C LYS A 160 -15.65 -13.17 10.53
N LEU A 161 -14.96 -12.72 9.49
CA LEU A 161 -14.42 -13.55 8.43
C LEU A 161 -12.92 -13.83 8.63
N ASP A 162 -12.20 -12.86 9.17
CA ASP A 162 -10.78 -12.94 9.47
C ASP A 162 -10.41 -12.01 10.65
N ALA A 163 -10.10 -12.60 11.78
CA ALA A 163 -9.66 -11.91 12.99
C ALA A 163 -8.13 -11.91 13.15
N THR A 164 -7.37 -12.38 12.14
CA THR A 164 -5.93 -12.59 12.24
C THR A 164 -5.09 -11.43 11.68
N ARG A 165 -5.71 -10.51 10.95
CA ARG A 165 -5.05 -9.37 10.30
C ARG A 165 -5.42 -8.06 10.99
N PHE A 166 -4.50 -7.11 10.91
CA PHE A 166 -4.70 -5.77 11.46
C PHE A 166 -5.53 -4.91 10.50
N LEU A 167 -6.35 -4.04 11.07
CA LEU A 167 -7.25 -3.14 10.33
C LEU A 167 -6.82 -1.70 10.53
N LEU A 168 -6.74 -0.95 9.42
CA LEU A 168 -6.37 0.46 9.43
C LEU A 168 -7.28 1.28 8.51
N GLY A 169 -7.15 2.60 8.61
CA GLY A 169 -7.58 3.56 7.60
C GLY A 169 -6.37 4.35 7.13
N ALA A 170 -6.27 4.64 5.84
CA ALA A 170 -5.25 5.51 5.28
C ALA A 170 -5.77 6.96 5.34
N MET A 171 -5.25 7.74 6.28
CA MET A 171 -5.82 9.03 6.66
C MET A 171 -4.91 10.20 6.31
N ASN A 172 -5.48 11.23 5.68
CA ASN A 172 -4.79 12.50 5.37
C ASN A 172 -5.20 13.66 6.29
N THR A 173 -6.15 13.45 7.18
CA THR A 173 -6.60 14.44 8.17
C THR A 173 -7.33 13.78 9.33
N GLY A 174 -7.57 14.52 10.43
CA GLY A 174 -8.41 14.09 11.54
C GLY A 174 -7.82 12.97 12.40
N VAL A 175 -6.53 12.62 12.25
CA VAL A 175 -5.88 11.54 13.01
C VAL A 175 -5.83 11.82 14.51
N THR A 176 -5.81 13.08 14.91
CA THR A 176 -5.82 13.50 16.33
C THR A 176 -7.19 13.99 16.81
N THR A 177 -8.24 13.86 16.00
CA THR A 177 -9.60 14.30 16.39
C THR A 177 -10.26 13.25 17.28
N ASP A 178 -10.85 13.70 18.41
CA ASP A 178 -11.60 12.81 19.30
C ASP A 178 -12.88 12.31 18.63
N GLY A 179 -13.19 11.04 18.82
CA GLY A 179 -14.39 10.42 18.28
C GLY A 179 -14.31 10.07 16.79
N GLY A 180 -13.12 10.15 16.18
CA GLY A 180 -12.87 9.72 14.80
C GLY A 180 -12.58 8.23 14.66
N ALA A 181 -12.25 7.79 13.43
CA ALA A 181 -11.97 6.40 13.12
C ALA A 181 -10.75 5.85 13.88
N CYS A 182 -9.73 6.68 14.16
CA CYS A 182 -8.54 6.27 14.92
C CYS A 182 -8.85 5.66 16.28
N ASP A 183 -9.97 6.04 16.93
CA ASP A 183 -10.31 5.54 18.26
C ASP A 183 -10.61 4.04 18.29
N ILE A 184 -10.87 3.41 17.13
CA ILE A 184 -11.36 2.02 17.07
C ILE A 184 -10.52 1.11 16.16
N LEU A 185 -9.64 1.66 15.36
CA LEU A 185 -8.79 0.89 14.44
C LEU A 185 -7.69 0.15 15.21
N ASP A 186 -7.19 -0.94 14.64
CA ASP A 186 -6.07 -1.69 15.22
C ASP A 186 -4.74 -0.94 15.04
N MET A 187 -4.66 -0.08 14.00
CA MET A 187 -3.50 0.77 13.67
C MET A 187 -3.92 1.94 12.78
N THR A 188 -3.09 2.95 12.64
CA THR A 188 -3.36 4.13 11.81
C THR A 188 -2.36 4.25 10.68
N GLY A 189 -2.87 4.42 9.45
CA GLY A 189 -2.13 4.82 8.26
C GLY A 189 -2.13 6.34 8.08
N PHE A 190 -1.00 6.90 7.69
CA PHE A 190 -0.83 8.34 7.49
C PHE A 190 -0.53 8.61 6.02
N ASN A 191 -1.37 9.43 5.38
CA ASN A 191 -1.13 9.93 4.04
C ASN A 191 -0.61 11.36 4.13
N TYR A 192 0.69 11.55 3.81
CA TYR A 192 1.41 12.83 3.72
C TYR A 192 1.54 13.67 4.99
N ILE A 193 0.73 13.46 6.01
CA ILE A 193 0.69 14.27 7.24
C ILE A 193 1.80 13.88 8.25
N THR A 194 3.03 13.69 7.77
CA THR A 194 4.17 13.27 8.60
C THR A 194 4.48 14.21 9.76
N HIS A 195 4.09 15.50 9.64
CA HIS A 195 4.22 16.51 10.68
C HIS A 195 3.33 16.21 11.92
N THR A 196 2.37 15.32 11.81
CA THR A 196 1.48 14.94 12.93
C THR A 196 1.96 13.69 13.69
N TYR A 197 3.05 13.04 13.27
CA TYR A 197 3.51 11.79 13.86
C TYR A 197 3.76 11.87 15.37
N ASP A 198 4.42 12.92 15.82
CA ASP A 198 4.78 13.06 17.23
C ASP A 198 3.55 13.42 18.07
N ASP A 199 2.70 14.33 17.62
CA ASP A 199 1.43 14.69 18.28
C ASP A 199 0.48 13.49 18.38
N PHE A 200 0.41 12.67 17.30
CA PHE A 200 -0.38 11.45 17.30
C PHE A 200 0.17 10.44 18.32
N ARG A 201 1.49 10.25 18.35
CA ARG A 201 2.13 9.34 19.31
C ARG A 201 1.90 9.76 20.75
N GLU A 202 1.92 11.07 21.03
CA GLU A 202 1.61 11.60 22.37
C GLU A 202 0.16 11.28 22.76
N LYS A 203 -0.79 11.52 21.84
CA LYS A 203 -2.22 11.28 22.09
C LYS A 203 -2.57 9.80 22.18
N TYR A 204 -1.99 8.97 21.33
CA TYR A 204 -2.27 7.53 21.22
C TYR A 204 -1.00 6.69 21.43
N PRO A 205 -0.44 6.65 22.66
CA PRO A 205 0.89 6.07 22.93
C PRO A 205 0.99 4.56 22.65
N ASN A 206 -0.13 3.88 22.50
CA ASN A 206 -0.20 2.44 22.22
C ASN A 206 -0.65 2.11 20.79
N MET A 207 -1.05 3.11 19.98
CA MET A 207 -1.53 2.90 18.62
C MET A 207 -0.35 2.69 17.67
N PRO A 208 -0.30 1.59 16.91
CA PRO A 208 0.68 1.39 15.86
C PRO A 208 0.49 2.38 14.71
N MET A 209 1.60 2.80 14.08
CA MET A 209 1.65 3.84 13.06
C MET A 209 2.35 3.34 11.81
N LEU A 210 1.83 3.73 10.63
CA LEU A 210 2.38 3.39 9.32
C LEU A 210 2.25 4.57 8.36
N GLY A 211 3.29 4.94 7.63
CA GLY A 211 3.18 5.86 6.50
C GLY A 211 2.50 5.16 5.32
N SER A 212 1.18 5.32 5.18
CA SER A 212 0.39 4.64 4.13
C SER A 212 0.52 5.31 2.76
N GLU A 213 0.81 6.63 2.72
CA GLU A 213 1.29 7.40 1.58
C GLU A 213 2.25 8.46 2.12
N ASN A 214 3.54 8.15 2.13
CA ASN A 214 4.49 8.95 2.89
C ASN A 214 5.13 10.07 2.06
N ASP A 215 5.31 9.83 0.76
CA ASP A 215 5.99 10.70 -0.19
C ASP A 215 5.11 10.91 -1.42
N SER A 216 5.36 12.02 -2.12
CA SER A 216 4.70 12.34 -3.40
C SER A 216 5.64 13.17 -4.29
N ALA A 217 6.88 12.71 -4.43
CA ALA A 217 7.89 13.36 -5.25
C ALA A 217 7.61 13.20 -6.75
N PHE A 218 8.04 14.18 -7.53
CA PHE A 218 7.89 14.19 -8.98
C PHE A 218 9.22 13.96 -9.69
N GLN A 219 9.20 13.15 -10.73
CA GLN A 219 10.35 12.98 -11.63
C GLN A 219 9.90 12.61 -13.04
N THR A 220 10.50 13.23 -14.05
CA THR A 220 10.42 12.78 -15.44
C THR A 220 11.64 11.93 -15.77
N ARG A 221 11.45 10.70 -16.22
CA ARG A 221 12.55 9.77 -16.49
C ARG A 221 13.61 10.34 -17.43
N GLY A 222 14.88 10.35 -16.99
CA GLY A 222 16.03 10.77 -17.77
C GLY A 222 16.14 12.30 -17.99
N VAL A 223 15.44 13.08 -17.18
CA VAL A 223 15.52 14.55 -17.21
C VAL A 223 16.36 15.05 -16.04
N TYR A 224 17.34 15.92 -16.32
CA TYR A 224 18.25 16.48 -15.32
C TYR A 224 18.19 18.00 -15.23
N LYS A 225 17.18 18.59 -15.84
CA LYS A 225 16.87 20.03 -15.73
C LYS A 225 15.36 20.22 -15.89
N THR A 226 14.73 20.73 -14.87
CA THR A 226 13.30 21.07 -14.87
C THR A 226 12.98 22.13 -15.91
N ASP A 227 11.89 21.91 -16.65
CA ASP A 227 11.25 22.89 -17.54
C ASP A 227 9.73 22.71 -17.48
N HIS A 228 9.09 23.44 -16.57
CA HIS A 228 7.64 23.34 -16.38
C HIS A 228 6.83 23.72 -17.64
N SER A 229 7.42 24.54 -18.55
CA SER A 229 6.75 24.88 -19.81
C SER A 229 6.61 23.69 -20.76
N LYS A 230 7.40 22.63 -20.54
CA LYS A 230 7.37 21.35 -21.28
C LYS A 230 6.82 20.20 -20.47
N ASN A 231 6.31 20.47 -19.28
CA ASN A 231 5.80 19.45 -18.34
C ASN A 231 6.88 18.40 -18.00
N ILE A 232 8.12 18.84 -17.73
CA ILE A 232 9.22 17.98 -17.31
C ILE A 232 9.86 18.47 -16.02
N ILE A 233 10.21 17.53 -15.15
CA ILE A 233 10.83 17.74 -13.84
C ILE A 233 12.09 16.90 -13.75
N ASP A 234 13.15 17.44 -13.15
CA ASP A 234 14.41 16.74 -13.00
C ASP A 234 14.32 15.52 -12.04
N CYS A 235 15.34 14.68 -12.12
CA CYS A 235 15.46 13.44 -11.34
C CYS A 235 16.25 13.58 -10.03
N TYR A 236 16.42 14.81 -9.50
CA TYR A 236 17.24 15.05 -8.31
C TYR A 236 16.48 15.05 -6.98
N ASP A 237 15.22 14.58 -6.98
CA ASP A 237 14.36 14.62 -5.79
C ASP A 237 14.14 16.04 -5.27
N SER A 238 13.96 16.98 -6.21
CA SER A 238 13.90 18.41 -5.97
C SER A 238 12.49 18.94 -5.73
N GLU A 239 11.48 18.22 -6.22
CA GLU A 239 10.08 18.66 -6.20
C GLU A 239 9.14 17.55 -5.71
N ALA A 240 8.13 17.94 -4.95
CA ALA A 240 7.05 17.08 -4.51
C ALA A 240 5.72 17.83 -4.57
N ALA A 241 4.61 17.09 -4.48
CA ALA A 241 3.29 17.70 -4.35
C ALA A 241 3.21 18.58 -3.10
N PRO A 242 2.43 19.70 -3.13
CA PRO A 242 2.35 20.63 -2.00
C PRO A 242 1.87 20.00 -0.68
N TRP A 243 1.21 18.87 -0.75
CA TRP A 243 0.70 18.12 0.41
C TRP A 243 1.63 17.04 0.91
N GLY A 244 2.72 16.71 0.18
CA GLY A 244 3.59 15.57 0.49
C GLY A 244 5.06 15.95 0.63
N ASN A 245 5.91 14.95 0.57
CA ASN A 245 7.35 15.06 0.78
C ASN A 245 8.13 14.58 -0.45
N THR A 246 9.41 15.00 -0.55
CA THR A 246 10.40 14.31 -1.38
C THR A 246 10.71 12.92 -0.82
N TYR A 247 11.34 12.04 -1.59
CA TYR A 247 11.71 10.69 -1.11
C TYR A 247 12.65 10.78 0.09
N ARG A 248 13.67 11.66 0.06
CA ARG A 248 14.63 11.82 1.16
C ARG A 248 13.96 12.33 2.43
N ASP A 249 13.10 13.32 2.31
CA ASP A 249 12.43 13.90 3.48
C ASP A 249 11.43 12.93 4.08
N GLY A 250 10.65 12.25 3.24
CA GLY A 250 9.70 11.25 3.69
C GLY A 250 10.35 10.04 4.35
N PHE A 251 11.40 9.49 3.75
CA PHE A 251 12.17 8.40 4.37
C PHE A 251 12.73 8.81 5.74
N LYS A 252 13.33 10.00 5.82
CA LYS A 252 13.86 10.54 7.08
C LYS A 252 12.80 10.61 8.18
N GLN A 253 11.55 10.98 7.85
CA GLN A 253 10.48 11.05 8.86
C GLN A 253 10.22 9.71 9.54
N VAL A 254 10.40 8.62 8.80
CA VAL A 254 10.22 7.25 9.34
C VAL A 254 11.51 6.74 10.00
N ASP A 255 12.66 6.95 9.38
CA ASP A 255 13.95 6.47 9.86
C ASP A 255 14.30 6.95 11.29
N ILE A 256 14.00 8.21 11.59
CA ILE A 256 14.24 8.78 12.95
C ILE A 256 13.19 8.33 13.99
N ARG A 257 12.16 7.57 13.60
CA ARG A 257 11.05 7.13 14.46
C ARG A 257 10.85 5.62 14.43
N PRO A 258 11.64 4.85 15.17
CA PRO A 258 11.64 3.38 15.11
C PRO A 258 10.30 2.72 15.50
N HIS A 259 9.38 3.47 16.07
CA HIS A 259 8.01 3.02 16.36
C HIS A 259 7.07 3.06 15.16
N ILE A 260 7.44 3.75 14.08
CA ILE A 260 6.68 3.72 12.83
C ILE A 260 7.09 2.46 12.06
N MET A 261 6.10 1.67 11.66
CA MET A 261 6.32 0.34 11.08
C MET A 261 7.00 0.36 9.71
N GLY A 262 7.05 1.52 9.06
CA GLY A 262 7.60 1.73 7.74
C GLY A 262 6.77 2.71 6.93
N LEU A 263 6.92 2.66 5.60
CA LEU A 263 6.29 3.59 4.68
C LEU A 263 5.87 2.92 3.37
N PHE A 264 4.85 3.49 2.74
CA PHE A 264 4.49 3.26 1.35
C PHE A 264 4.65 4.57 0.56
N ILE A 265 5.38 4.49 -0.55
CA ILE A 265 5.64 5.63 -1.44
C ILE A 265 4.48 5.80 -2.41
N TRP A 266 4.02 7.01 -2.63
CA TRP A 266 3.14 7.37 -3.72
C TRP A 266 3.96 7.86 -4.92
N THR A 267 4.22 7.04 -6.01
CA THR A 267 3.80 5.66 -6.23
C THR A 267 4.94 4.81 -6.80
N GLY A 268 4.71 3.50 -6.93
CA GLY A 268 5.70 2.62 -7.58
C GLY A 268 5.83 2.88 -9.09
N PHE A 269 4.71 3.16 -9.77
CA PHE A 269 4.66 3.39 -11.21
C PHE A 269 3.86 4.67 -11.51
N ASP A 270 4.27 5.41 -12.54
CA ASP A 270 3.39 6.43 -13.12
C ASP A 270 2.08 5.80 -13.55
N TYR A 271 1.00 6.54 -13.46
CA TYR A 271 -0.34 6.11 -13.83
C TYR A 271 -1.09 7.21 -14.56
N ARG A 272 -2.24 6.89 -15.17
CA ARG A 272 -3.07 7.83 -15.91
C ARG A 272 -4.27 8.28 -15.09
N GLY A 273 -4.79 9.46 -15.45
CA GLY A 273 -5.99 10.03 -14.85
C GLY A 273 -5.73 11.14 -13.83
N GLU A 274 -4.49 11.31 -13.38
CA GLU A 274 -4.07 12.42 -12.51
C GLU A 274 -2.82 13.09 -13.08
N PRO A 275 -2.93 14.28 -13.71
CA PRO A 275 -1.79 14.93 -14.36
C PRO A 275 -0.89 15.73 -13.42
N THR A 276 -1.19 15.81 -12.12
CA THR A 276 -0.42 16.59 -11.12
C THR A 276 1.10 16.38 -11.26
N PRO A 277 1.94 17.42 -11.26
CA PRO A 277 1.60 18.84 -10.98
C PRO A 277 1.12 19.64 -12.20
N PHE A 278 0.96 19.01 -13.34
CA PHE A 278 0.57 19.66 -14.57
C PHE A 278 -0.95 19.60 -14.78
N GLU A 279 -1.41 20.30 -15.81
CA GLU A 279 -2.81 20.33 -16.22
C GLU A 279 -2.95 19.76 -17.64
N TRP A 280 -4.18 19.70 -18.13
CA TRP A 280 -4.43 19.34 -19.53
C TRP A 280 -3.54 20.16 -20.48
N PRO A 281 -2.86 19.55 -21.48
CA PRO A 281 -3.09 18.20 -22.03
C PRO A 281 -2.29 17.06 -21.39
N SER A 282 -1.64 17.25 -20.27
CA SER A 282 -1.07 16.13 -19.53
C SER A 282 -2.17 15.20 -19.02
N ILE A 283 -1.96 13.89 -19.11
CA ILE A 283 -2.93 12.85 -18.75
C ILE A 283 -2.39 11.79 -17.79
N GLY A 284 -1.11 11.88 -17.46
CA GLY A 284 -0.44 10.92 -16.57
C GLY A 284 0.38 11.63 -15.52
N THR A 285 0.63 10.92 -14.43
CA THR A 285 1.41 11.41 -13.30
C THR A 285 2.90 11.38 -13.58
N GLN A 286 3.64 12.00 -12.65
CA GLN A 286 5.09 11.88 -12.55
C GLN A 286 5.53 11.41 -11.15
N PHE A 287 4.60 10.89 -10.35
CA PHE A 287 4.86 10.36 -9.01
C PHE A 287 5.62 9.04 -9.00
N GLY A 288 5.53 8.25 -10.08
CA GLY A 288 6.09 6.92 -10.13
C GLY A 288 7.61 6.90 -9.95
N ILE A 289 8.10 5.96 -9.17
CA ILE A 289 9.52 5.58 -9.12
C ILE A 289 9.98 4.99 -10.46
N MET A 290 9.04 4.41 -11.18
CA MET A 290 9.16 3.91 -12.55
C MET A 290 8.09 4.57 -13.43
N ASP A 291 8.35 4.65 -14.72
CA ASP A 291 7.36 5.16 -15.67
C ASP A 291 6.19 4.17 -15.91
N THR A 292 5.22 4.56 -16.71
CA THR A 292 4.02 3.74 -17.00
C THR A 292 4.32 2.40 -17.70
N CYS A 293 5.52 2.22 -18.26
CA CYS A 293 6.00 0.98 -18.86
C CYS A 293 6.85 0.14 -17.88
N GLY A 294 7.18 0.67 -16.70
CA GLY A 294 8.08 0.04 -15.75
C GLY A 294 9.56 0.34 -15.98
N PHE A 295 9.91 1.31 -16.85
CA PHE A 295 11.30 1.74 -16.95
C PHE A 295 11.69 2.57 -15.72
N LYS A 296 12.84 2.24 -15.14
CA LYS A 296 13.36 2.83 -13.92
C LYS A 296 13.69 4.31 -14.12
N LYS A 297 13.28 5.14 -13.18
CA LYS A 297 13.77 6.51 -13.01
C LYS A 297 14.95 6.52 -12.02
N ASP A 298 15.62 7.65 -11.83
CA ASP A 298 16.68 7.75 -10.81
C ASP A 298 16.16 7.50 -9.40
N ALA A 299 14.89 7.81 -9.14
CA ALA A 299 14.18 7.46 -7.92
C ALA A 299 14.23 5.96 -7.59
N PHE A 300 14.30 5.07 -8.58
CA PHE A 300 14.42 3.64 -8.33
C PHE A 300 15.71 3.32 -7.55
N TYR A 301 16.81 3.89 -7.96
CA TYR A 301 18.11 3.67 -7.33
C TYR A 301 18.24 4.39 -6.00
N LEU A 302 17.66 5.60 -5.88
CA LEU A 302 17.58 6.32 -4.62
C LEU A 302 16.82 5.51 -3.56
N ASN A 303 15.63 5.00 -3.91
CA ASN A 303 14.82 4.20 -2.97
C ASN A 303 15.44 2.83 -2.72
N LYS A 304 16.12 2.22 -3.70
CA LYS A 304 16.90 1.00 -3.47
C LYS A 304 17.98 1.23 -2.41
N ALA A 305 18.66 2.36 -2.44
CA ALA A 305 19.65 2.71 -1.41
C ALA A 305 19.04 2.86 -0.01
N PHE A 306 17.77 3.27 0.09
CA PHE A 306 17.07 3.34 1.38
C PHE A 306 16.55 1.98 1.86
N PHE A 307 16.14 1.12 0.94
CA PHE A 307 15.44 -0.12 1.24
C PHE A 307 16.38 -1.33 1.37
N THR A 308 17.64 -1.20 0.98
CA THR A 308 18.62 -2.30 1.01
C THR A 308 19.95 -1.84 1.58
N ASP A 309 20.74 -2.81 2.08
CA ASP A 309 22.13 -2.58 2.50
C ASP A 309 23.12 -2.70 1.32
N GLU A 310 22.64 -2.83 0.08
CA GLU A 310 23.49 -2.94 -1.11
C GLU A 310 24.16 -1.58 -1.38
N PRO A 311 25.51 -1.54 -1.54
CA PRO A 311 26.17 -0.30 -1.93
C PRO A 311 25.68 0.18 -3.31
N MET A 312 25.28 1.44 -3.38
CA MET A 312 24.86 2.10 -4.62
C MET A 312 25.90 3.16 -4.99
N ILE A 313 26.40 3.10 -6.23
CA ILE A 313 27.40 4.03 -6.77
C ILE A 313 26.79 4.78 -7.96
#